data_29aca594a56a944ba6ffe753ea572434
#
_entry.id   29aca594a56a944ba6ffe753ea572434
#
_cell.length_a   1.000
_cell.length_b   1.000
_cell.length_c   1.000
_cell.angle_alpha   90.00
_cell.angle_beta   90.00
_cell.angle_gamma   90.00
#
_symmetry.space_group_name_H-M   'P 1'
#
loop_
_entity.id
_entity.type
_entity.pdbx_description
1 polymer ?
#
loop_
_entity_poly.entity_id
_entity_poly.type
_entity_poly.pdbx_seq_one_letter_code
_entity_poly.pdbx_strand_id
1 'polypeptide(L)'
;MIVAAALSCAACTSGNVESGQSPVKVKTWIVSTSENGTARTFSGTVEEENGTAVSFPTGGTIRSIDVVVGQRVGAGQVLATVDPTSVRSSYEAAKATLEQAQDAYARMKQLYDKGSLPEIQWVEVQSKLQQAESMERIARKNLDDCAIRAPFGGVISAKEMEVGQQAAPGMPVVRVVKIDRVKVKIAVPEAEIADLKVGRKAEIRVAALGD
;
A
#
# COMPACT_ATOMS: atom_id res chain seq x y z
N MET A 1 -46.78 -31.91 106.35
CA MET A 1 -47.96 -32.51 105.71
C MET A 1 -47.68 -32.71 104.23
N ILE A 2 -47.71 -33.94 103.79
CA ILE A 2 -48.11 -34.50 102.52
C ILE A 2 -47.03 -34.43 101.41
N VAL A 3 -46.47 -35.51 101.20
CA VAL A 3 -46.61 -36.68 100.32
C VAL A 3 -45.81 -36.54 98.97
N ALA A 4 -44.94 -37.46 98.90
CA ALA A 4 -44.24 -38.12 97.81
C ALA A 4 -44.94 -38.22 96.47
N ALA A 5 -44.20 -38.17 95.44
CA ALA A 5 -44.35 -39.05 94.25
C ALA A 5 -43.05 -39.13 93.48
N ALA A 6 -42.48 -40.31 93.54
CA ALA A 6 -41.39 -40.71 92.62
C ALA A 6 -41.99 -41.06 91.27
N LEU A 7 -41.36 -40.59 90.20
CA LEU A 7 -41.61 -41.16 88.88
C LEU A 7 -40.30 -41.39 88.15
N SER A 8 -39.96 -42.65 87.97
CA SER A 8 -38.87 -43.20 87.23
C SER A 8 -39.05 -42.93 85.73
N CYS A 9 -38.13 -42.28 85.12
CA CYS A 9 -38.03 -42.23 83.66
C CYS A 9 -36.92 -43.14 83.16
N ALA A 10 -37.34 -44.10 82.38
CA ALA A 10 -36.48 -45.06 81.70
C ALA A 10 -35.51 -44.41 80.68
N ALA A 11 -34.31 -44.83 80.75
CA ALA A 11 -33.27 -44.44 79.77
C ALA A 11 -33.58 -45.04 78.41
N CYS A 12 -33.73 -44.19 77.38
CA CYS A 12 -33.67 -44.59 76.00
C CYS A 12 -32.18 -44.55 75.54
N THR A 13 -31.61 -45.72 75.37
CA THR A 13 -30.30 -45.93 74.74
C THR A 13 -30.50 -45.66 73.28
N SER A 14 -30.01 -44.52 72.77
CA SER A 14 -29.91 -44.27 71.35
C SER A 14 -28.73 -45.08 70.78
N GLY A 15 -29.06 -46.12 70.04
CA GLY A 15 -28.07 -46.88 69.27
C GLY A 15 -27.47 -45.99 68.20
N ASN A 16 -26.22 -45.88 68.30
CA ASN A 16 -25.41 -45.24 67.24
C ASN A 16 -25.38 -46.17 66.01
N VAL A 17 -26.17 -45.89 65.02
CA VAL A 17 -26.09 -46.61 63.73
C VAL A 17 -24.88 -46.01 63.00
N GLU A 18 -23.72 -46.62 63.14
CA GLU A 18 -22.62 -46.45 62.23
C GLU A 18 -23.09 -46.91 60.87
N SER A 19 -23.53 -45.99 60.06
CA SER A 19 -23.66 -46.23 58.59
C SER A 19 -22.25 -46.45 58.00
N GLY A 20 -21.81 -47.68 57.96
CA GLY A 20 -20.66 -48.10 57.31
C GLY A 20 -20.80 -47.91 55.82
N GLN A 21 -20.71 -46.63 55.37
CA GLN A 21 -20.49 -46.34 53.99
C GLN A 21 -19.00 -46.56 53.69
N SER A 22 -18.72 -47.73 53.08
CA SER A 22 -17.42 -48.01 52.58
C SER A 22 -16.98 -46.87 51.64
N PRO A 23 -15.81 -46.25 51.81
CA PRO A 23 -15.37 -45.18 50.94
C PRO A 23 -15.30 -45.70 49.49
N VAL A 24 -16.14 -45.08 48.64
CA VAL A 24 -16.13 -45.36 47.21
C VAL A 24 -14.83 -44.81 46.65
N LYS A 25 -13.94 -45.67 46.16
CA LYS A 25 -12.73 -45.27 45.47
C LYS A 25 -13.11 -44.60 44.16
N VAL A 26 -13.08 -43.28 44.12
CA VAL A 26 -13.25 -42.50 42.89
C VAL A 26 -11.88 -42.19 42.32
N LYS A 27 -11.72 -42.46 41.01
CA LYS A 27 -10.55 -42.08 40.28
C LYS A 27 -10.73 -40.62 39.78
N THR A 28 -10.10 -39.69 40.45
CA THR A 28 -10.12 -38.27 40.05
C THR A 28 -9.01 -38.03 39.05
N TRP A 29 -9.33 -37.39 37.92
CA TRP A 29 -8.37 -36.83 37.03
C TRP A 29 -8.27 -35.32 37.27
N ILE A 30 -7.07 -34.87 37.51
CA ILE A 30 -6.82 -33.42 37.53
C ILE A 30 -6.79 -32.98 36.08
N VAL A 31 -7.81 -32.29 35.62
CA VAL A 31 -7.78 -31.62 34.32
C VAL A 31 -6.85 -30.42 34.50
N SER A 32 -5.56 -30.61 34.15
CA SER A 32 -4.69 -29.48 34.01
C SER A 32 -5.14 -28.75 32.75
N THR A 33 -5.44 -27.45 32.90
CA THR A 33 -5.60 -26.56 31.76
C THR A 33 -4.26 -26.56 31.03
N SER A 34 -4.16 -27.31 29.93
CA SER A 34 -3.02 -27.20 29.04
C SER A 34 -3.00 -25.75 28.56
N GLU A 35 -1.97 -24.99 28.89
CA GLU A 35 -1.69 -23.67 28.32
C GLU A 35 -1.38 -23.72 26.82
N ASN A 36 -1.44 -24.89 26.23
CA ASN A 36 -1.47 -25.03 24.78
C ASN A 36 -2.81 -24.46 24.30
N GLY A 37 -2.86 -23.13 24.22
CA GLY A 37 -3.94 -22.46 23.54
C GLY A 37 -4.15 -23.16 22.21
N THR A 38 -5.36 -23.63 21.96
CA THR A 38 -5.75 -24.30 20.73
C THR A 38 -5.28 -23.46 19.57
N ALA A 39 -4.22 -23.89 18.88
CA ALA A 39 -3.74 -23.19 17.71
C ALA A 39 -4.88 -23.18 16.69
N ARG A 40 -5.42 -22.00 16.44
CA ARG A 40 -6.51 -21.80 15.48
C ARG A 40 -5.88 -21.56 14.13
N THR A 41 -6.34 -22.25 13.12
CA THR A 41 -5.87 -22.12 11.76
C THR A 41 -6.90 -21.36 10.93
N PHE A 42 -6.46 -20.31 10.25
CA PHE A 42 -7.30 -19.52 9.35
C PHE A 42 -6.70 -19.58 7.94
N SER A 43 -7.56 -19.64 6.95
CA SER A 43 -7.12 -19.46 5.56
C SER A 43 -6.91 -17.98 5.29
N GLY A 44 -5.84 -17.64 4.59
CA GLY A 44 -5.50 -16.26 4.26
C GLY A 44 -5.00 -16.11 2.84
N THR A 45 -5.05 -14.90 2.34
CA THR A 45 -4.48 -14.50 1.05
C THR A 45 -3.25 -13.66 1.29
N VAL A 46 -2.17 -13.97 0.58
CA VAL A 46 -0.96 -13.15 0.57
C VAL A 46 -1.21 -11.97 -0.37
N GLU A 47 -1.07 -10.77 0.17
CA GLU A 47 -1.20 -9.51 -0.58
C GLU A 47 0.11 -8.73 -0.48
N GLU A 48 0.38 -7.92 -1.49
CA GLU A 48 1.47 -6.94 -1.42
C GLU A 48 1.21 -5.89 -0.32
N GLU A 49 2.25 -5.48 0.39
CA GLU A 49 2.14 -4.39 1.36
C GLU A 49 1.94 -3.04 0.67
N ASN A 50 2.67 -2.81 -0.42
CA ASN A 50 2.65 -1.56 -1.17
C ASN A 50 2.59 -1.83 -2.68
N GLY A 51 1.55 -1.32 -3.32
CA GLY A 51 1.39 -1.33 -4.76
C GLY A 51 0.95 0.05 -5.27
N THR A 52 1.50 0.47 -6.39
CA THR A 52 1.14 1.74 -7.04
C THR A 52 0.66 1.47 -8.44
N ALA A 53 -0.53 1.97 -8.74
CA ALA A 53 -1.02 2.04 -10.11
C ALA A 53 -0.35 3.22 -10.82
N VAL A 54 0.32 2.95 -11.93
CA VAL A 54 1.02 3.96 -12.73
C VAL A 54 0.12 4.32 -13.91
N SER A 55 -0.12 5.61 -14.08
CA SER A 55 -0.96 6.18 -15.13
C SER A 55 -0.22 7.27 -15.89
N PHE A 56 -0.68 7.59 -17.10
CA PHE A 56 -0.19 8.75 -17.81
C PHE A 56 -0.74 10.04 -17.20
N PRO A 57 0.09 11.07 -17.00
CA PRO A 57 -0.39 12.41 -16.60
C PRO A 57 -1.14 13.11 -17.74
N THR A 58 -0.81 12.78 -18.99
CA THR A 58 -1.43 13.30 -20.21
C THR A 58 -2.18 12.19 -20.94
N GLY A 59 -3.24 12.52 -21.64
CA GLY A 59 -3.97 11.56 -22.48
C GLY A 59 -3.21 11.27 -23.78
N GLY A 60 -3.49 10.13 -24.40
CA GLY A 60 -2.95 9.75 -25.69
C GLY A 60 -3.16 8.28 -26.02
N THR A 61 -2.97 7.90 -27.29
CA THR A 61 -3.03 6.51 -27.71
C THR A 61 -1.75 5.78 -27.26
N ILE A 62 -1.88 4.65 -26.59
CA ILE A 62 -0.75 3.84 -26.13
C ILE A 62 -0.01 3.27 -27.33
N ARG A 63 1.25 3.66 -27.48
CA ARG A 63 2.14 3.21 -28.55
C ARG A 63 2.85 1.92 -28.21
N SER A 64 3.35 1.79 -26.99
CA SER A 64 4.01 0.57 -26.50
C SER A 64 3.81 0.38 -25.02
N ILE A 65 3.85 -0.89 -24.61
CA ILE A 65 3.96 -1.31 -23.20
C ILE A 65 5.15 -2.27 -23.17
N ASP A 66 6.25 -1.82 -22.56
CA ASP A 66 7.55 -2.48 -22.66
C ASP A 66 7.82 -3.43 -21.48
N VAL A 67 6.75 -3.83 -20.78
CA VAL A 67 6.83 -4.72 -19.62
C VAL A 67 5.75 -5.80 -19.66
N VAL A 68 6.03 -6.92 -18.97
CA VAL A 68 5.09 -8.04 -18.81
C VAL A 68 4.79 -8.28 -17.33
N VAL A 69 3.63 -8.88 -17.05
CA VAL A 69 3.25 -9.26 -15.68
C VAL A 69 4.26 -10.26 -15.13
N GLY A 70 4.67 -10.05 -13.87
CA GLY A 70 5.73 -10.84 -13.22
C GLY A 70 7.14 -10.32 -13.45
N GLN A 71 7.36 -9.38 -14.37
CA GLN A 71 8.68 -8.81 -14.65
C GLN A 71 9.16 -7.89 -13.51
N ARG A 72 10.45 -8.00 -13.15
CA ARG A 72 11.12 -7.05 -12.26
C ARG A 72 11.51 -5.80 -13.01
N VAL A 73 11.26 -4.64 -12.40
CA VAL A 73 11.59 -3.33 -12.96
C VAL A 73 12.37 -2.51 -11.94
N GLY A 74 13.30 -1.69 -12.44
CA GLY A 74 14.05 -0.72 -11.63
C GLY A 74 13.33 0.63 -11.54
N ALA A 75 13.64 1.42 -10.50
CA ALA A 75 13.16 2.80 -10.41
C ALA A 75 13.60 3.61 -11.64
N GLY A 76 12.67 4.41 -12.21
CA GLY A 76 12.90 5.19 -13.41
C GLY A 76 12.84 4.43 -14.75
N GLN A 77 12.71 3.10 -14.72
CA GLN A 77 12.55 2.30 -15.94
C GLN A 77 11.25 2.67 -16.65
N VAL A 78 11.31 2.83 -17.98
CA VAL A 78 10.13 3.08 -18.81
C VAL A 78 9.24 1.84 -18.81
N LEU A 79 7.95 2.04 -18.60
CA LEU A 79 6.93 0.98 -18.54
C LEU A 79 6.05 0.97 -19.79
N ALA A 80 5.65 2.16 -20.22
CA ALA A 80 4.81 2.32 -21.40
C ALA A 80 4.99 3.72 -22.00
N THR A 81 4.62 3.88 -23.27
CA THR A 81 4.65 5.17 -23.97
C THR A 81 3.34 5.41 -24.72
N VAL A 82 2.91 6.66 -24.77
CA VAL A 82 1.87 7.12 -25.69
C VAL A 82 2.48 7.74 -26.92
N ASP A 83 1.71 7.94 -27.98
CA ASP A 83 2.17 8.60 -29.21
C ASP A 83 2.60 10.04 -28.92
N PRO A 84 3.89 10.38 -29.06
CA PRO A 84 4.42 11.69 -28.73
C PRO A 84 4.37 12.68 -29.91
N THR A 85 3.83 12.31 -31.08
CA THR A 85 4.02 13.05 -32.33
C THR A 85 3.57 14.50 -32.23
N SER A 86 2.36 14.76 -31.77
CA SER A 86 1.83 16.13 -31.62
C SER A 86 2.52 16.91 -30.51
N VAL A 87 2.82 16.23 -29.40
CA VAL A 87 3.51 16.85 -28.24
C VAL A 87 4.94 17.21 -28.59
N ARG A 88 5.62 16.36 -29.37
CA ARG A 88 6.98 16.62 -29.87
C ARG A 88 7.01 17.85 -30.77
N SER A 89 6.06 17.96 -31.72
CA SER A 89 5.97 19.15 -32.56
C SER A 89 5.75 20.42 -31.77
N SER A 90 4.93 20.37 -30.71
CA SER A 90 4.71 21.49 -29.79
C SER A 90 5.97 21.86 -29.01
N TYR A 91 6.74 20.86 -28.57
CA TYR A 91 8.04 21.09 -27.91
C TYR A 91 9.05 21.74 -28.87
N GLU A 92 9.17 21.26 -30.12
CA GLU A 92 10.05 21.81 -31.12
C GLU A 92 9.71 23.28 -31.44
N ALA A 93 8.44 23.62 -31.55
CA ALA A 93 7.98 24.99 -31.72
C ALA A 93 8.34 25.91 -30.53
N ALA A 94 8.11 25.42 -29.29
CA ALA A 94 8.48 26.17 -28.09
C ALA A 94 9.98 26.35 -27.96
N LYS A 95 10.77 25.33 -28.33
CA LYS A 95 12.24 25.39 -28.38
C LYS A 95 12.75 26.41 -29.37
N ALA A 96 12.21 26.46 -30.61
CA ALA A 96 12.54 27.46 -31.57
C ALA A 96 12.24 28.89 -31.13
N THR A 97 11.10 29.07 -30.41
CA THR A 97 10.75 30.37 -29.84
C THR A 97 11.72 30.77 -28.72
N LEU A 98 12.18 29.83 -27.90
CA LEU A 98 13.20 30.09 -26.88
C LEU A 98 14.54 30.49 -27.53
N GLU A 99 15.00 29.77 -28.54
CA GLU A 99 16.23 30.09 -29.28
C GLU A 99 16.17 31.50 -29.86
N GLN A 100 15.04 31.90 -30.47
CA GLN A 100 14.83 33.27 -30.98
C GLN A 100 14.89 34.30 -29.85
N ALA A 101 14.26 34.03 -28.69
CA ALA A 101 14.28 34.94 -27.54
C ALA A 101 15.71 35.09 -26.97
N GLN A 102 16.46 34.00 -26.88
CA GLN A 102 17.87 33.97 -26.44
C GLN A 102 18.76 34.82 -27.35
N ASP A 103 18.59 34.67 -28.65
CA ASP A 103 19.34 35.47 -29.64
C ASP A 103 19.00 36.96 -29.54
N ALA A 104 17.72 37.30 -29.38
CA ALA A 104 17.29 38.68 -29.18
C ALA A 104 17.88 39.27 -27.88
N TYR A 105 17.82 38.49 -26.79
CA TYR A 105 18.40 38.86 -25.50
C TYR A 105 19.90 39.12 -25.61
N ALA A 106 20.65 38.23 -26.24
CA ALA A 106 22.11 38.38 -26.42
C ALA A 106 22.48 39.65 -27.17
N ARG A 107 21.76 39.96 -28.27
CA ARG A 107 21.97 41.20 -29.03
C ARG A 107 21.60 42.46 -28.24
N MET A 108 20.45 42.45 -27.59
CA MET A 108 19.99 43.63 -26.84
C MET A 108 20.83 43.85 -25.56
N LYS A 109 21.36 42.78 -24.97
CA LYS A 109 22.30 42.88 -23.84
C LYS A 109 23.56 43.70 -24.24
N GLN A 110 24.13 43.44 -25.44
CA GLN A 110 25.29 44.17 -25.88
C GLN A 110 25.00 45.67 -26.10
N LEU A 111 23.80 46.06 -26.53
CA LEU A 111 23.38 47.46 -26.67
C LEU A 111 23.11 48.09 -25.32
N TYR A 112 22.52 47.35 -24.37
CA TYR A 112 22.27 47.83 -23.02
C TYR A 112 23.58 48.09 -22.26
N ASP A 113 24.53 47.17 -22.35
CA ASP A 113 25.85 47.27 -21.71
C ASP A 113 26.65 48.49 -22.26
N LYS A 114 26.37 48.93 -23.49
CA LYS A 114 26.93 50.15 -24.09
C LYS A 114 26.14 51.41 -23.82
N GLY A 115 25.06 51.33 -23.02
CA GLY A 115 24.20 52.49 -22.74
C GLY A 115 23.32 52.96 -23.89
N SER A 116 23.19 52.15 -24.97
CA SER A 116 22.49 52.46 -26.21
C SER A 116 21.03 51.94 -26.21
N LEU A 117 20.57 51.24 -25.16
CA LEU A 117 19.23 50.69 -25.05
C LEU A 117 18.50 51.28 -23.84
N PRO A 118 17.28 51.84 -24.01
CA PRO A 118 16.44 52.25 -22.86
C PRO A 118 16.10 51.09 -21.95
N GLU A 119 16.05 51.39 -20.63
CA GLU A 119 15.79 50.38 -19.62
C GLU A 119 14.46 49.64 -19.82
N ILE A 120 13.42 50.34 -20.25
CA ILE A 120 12.09 49.76 -20.52
C ILE A 120 12.15 48.66 -21.59
N GLN A 121 12.96 48.87 -22.64
CA GLN A 121 13.17 47.89 -23.73
C GLN A 121 14.00 46.70 -23.24
N TRP A 122 14.97 46.97 -22.36
CA TRP A 122 15.76 45.91 -21.73
C TRP A 122 14.87 44.98 -20.88
N VAL A 123 14.02 45.54 -20.03
CA VAL A 123 13.06 44.80 -19.19
C VAL A 123 12.09 44.02 -20.07
N GLU A 124 11.62 44.56 -21.18
CA GLU A 124 10.75 43.85 -22.13
C GLU A 124 11.44 42.58 -22.72
N VAL A 125 12.69 42.72 -23.15
CA VAL A 125 13.44 41.58 -23.68
C VAL A 125 13.70 40.49 -22.65
N GLN A 126 14.03 40.88 -21.39
CA GLN A 126 14.17 39.92 -20.29
C GLN A 126 12.86 39.18 -20.04
N SER A 127 11.74 39.91 -20.03
CA SER A 127 10.42 39.31 -19.81
C SER A 127 10.03 38.32 -20.91
N LYS A 128 10.35 38.66 -22.18
CA LYS A 128 10.13 37.76 -23.33
C LYS A 128 10.99 36.50 -23.26
N LEU A 129 12.24 36.60 -22.83
CA LEU A 129 13.11 35.44 -22.62
C LEU A 129 12.52 34.54 -21.53
N GLN A 130 12.17 35.10 -20.38
CA GLN A 130 11.59 34.35 -19.27
C GLN A 130 10.28 33.65 -19.65
N GLN A 131 9.45 34.31 -20.47
CA GLN A 131 8.21 33.71 -20.99
C GLN A 131 8.52 32.51 -21.89
N ALA A 132 9.48 32.66 -22.85
CA ALA A 132 9.87 31.61 -23.76
C ALA A 132 10.50 30.40 -23.03
N GLU A 133 11.34 30.65 -22.01
CA GLU A 133 11.89 29.60 -21.14
C GLU A 133 10.79 28.81 -20.41
N SER A 134 9.77 29.52 -19.94
CA SER A 134 8.66 28.88 -19.25
C SER A 134 7.80 28.03 -20.18
N MET A 135 7.56 28.51 -21.41
CA MET A 135 6.81 27.77 -22.44
C MET A 135 7.56 26.50 -22.88
N GLU A 136 8.88 26.59 -23.11
CA GLU A 136 9.70 25.44 -23.46
C GLU A 136 9.70 24.40 -22.34
N ARG A 137 9.86 24.82 -21.08
CA ARG A 137 9.85 23.92 -19.93
C ARG A 137 8.53 23.17 -19.78
N ILE A 138 7.38 23.84 -20.02
CA ILE A 138 6.06 23.18 -20.03
C ILE A 138 5.97 22.17 -21.16
N ALA A 139 6.37 22.56 -22.39
CA ALA A 139 6.32 21.67 -23.55
C ALA A 139 7.24 20.45 -23.38
N ARG A 140 8.44 20.64 -22.82
CA ARG A 140 9.37 19.56 -22.47
C ARG A 140 8.74 18.60 -21.47
N LYS A 141 8.14 19.13 -20.39
CA LYS A 141 7.47 18.31 -19.38
C LYS A 141 6.36 17.47 -20.00
N ASN A 142 5.55 18.06 -20.88
CA ASN A 142 4.49 17.31 -21.57
C ASN A 142 5.07 16.19 -22.46
N LEU A 143 6.21 16.41 -23.10
CA LEU A 143 6.90 15.39 -23.90
C LEU A 143 7.46 14.27 -23.01
N ASP A 144 8.04 14.62 -21.86
CA ASP A 144 8.52 13.64 -20.88
C ASP A 144 7.38 12.79 -20.32
N ASP A 145 6.20 13.39 -20.15
CA ASP A 145 4.99 12.74 -19.65
C ASP A 145 4.35 11.76 -20.66
N CYS A 146 4.80 11.75 -21.91
CA CYS A 146 4.43 10.72 -22.89
C CYS A 146 5.03 9.34 -22.57
N ALA A 147 5.95 9.24 -21.62
CA ALA A 147 6.53 7.99 -21.16
C ALA A 147 6.34 7.84 -19.65
N ILE A 148 5.60 6.81 -19.23
CA ILE A 148 5.47 6.50 -17.80
C ILE A 148 6.62 5.63 -17.32
N ARG A 149 7.10 5.92 -16.13
CA ARG A 149 8.25 5.26 -15.53
C ARG A 149 7.89 4.66 -14.17
N ALA A 150 8.60 3.62 -13.78
CA ALA A 150 8.45 3.00 -12.47
C ALA A 150 8.86 3.99 -11.36
N PRO A 151 7.98 4.30 -10.39
CA PRO A 151 8.30 5.22 -9.30
C PRO A 151 9.30 4.62 -8.31
N PHE A 152 9.40 3.32 -8.25
CA PHE A 152 10.34 2.56 -7.43
C PHE A 152 10.64 1.20 -8.08
N GLY A 153 11.69 0.53 -7.62
CA GLY A 153 11.99 -0.84 -8.03
C GLY A 153 10.98 -1.84 -7.45
N GLY A 154 10.48 -2.75 -8.29
CA GLY A 154 9.46 -3.71 -7.89
C GLY A 154 9.17 -4.75 -8.96
N VAL A 155 7.97 -5.32 -8.90
CA VAL A 155 7.45 -6.29 -9.87
C VAL A 155 6.14 -5.78 -10.46
N ILE A 156 5.92 -6.05 -11.72
CA ILE A 156 4.64 -5.75 -12.38
C ILE A 156 3.60 -6.78 -11.94
N SER A 157 2.57 -6.33 -11.22
CA SER A 157 1.49 -7.22 -10.74
C SER A 157 0.32 -7.31 -11.71
N ALA A 158 0.05 -6.25 -12.45
CA ALA A 158 -1.04 -6.23 -13.43
C ALA A 158 -0.73 -5.26 -14.57
N LYS A 159 -1.30 -5.56 -15.73
CA LYS A 159 -1.38 -4.68 -16.88
C LYS A 159 -2.86 -4.42 -17.14
N GLU A 160 -3.29 -3.17 -16.98
CA GLU A 160 -4.70 -2.78 -17.00
C GLU A 160 -5.15 -2.30 -18.39
N MET A 161 -4.18 -1.97 -19.27
CA MET A 161 -4.43 -1.46 -20.62
C MET A 161 -3.56 -2.16 -21.65
N GLU A 162 -3.99 -2.06 -22.93
CA GLU A 162 -3.30 -2.67 -24.06
C GLU A 162 -2.82 -1.60 -25.05
N VAL A 163 -1.85 -1.99 -25.90
CA VAL A 163 -1.35 -1.15 -27.00
C VAL A 163 -2.49 -0.80 -27.96
N GLY A 164 -2.56 0.45 -28.39
CA GLY A 164 -3.61 0.96 -29.26
C GLY A 164 -4.82 1.53 -28.54
N GLN A 165 -4.97 1.30 -27.23
CA GLN A 165 -6.03 1.92 -26.43
C GLN A 165 -5.72 3.39 -26.13
N GLN A 166 -6.81 4.16 -25.94
CA GLN A 166 -6.73 5.56 -25.52
C GLN A 166 -6.56 5.65 -24.00
N ALA A 167 -5.41 6.11 -23.55
CA ALA A 167 -5.20 6.42 -22.14
C ALA A 167 -5.74 7.82 -21.82
N ALA A 168 -6.41 7.95 -20.69
CA ALA A 168 -6.81 9.21 -20.11
C ALA A 168 -5.99 9.51 -18.84
N PRO A 169 -5.83 10.79 -18.46
CA PRO A 169 -5.14 11.15 -17.22
C PRO A 169 -5.73 10.43 -16.01
N GLY A 170 -4.87 9.81 -15.21
CA GLY A 170 -5.30 9.09 -14.00
C GLY A 170 -5.81 7.66 -14.21
N MET A 171 -6.02 7.21 -15.46
CA MET A 171 -6.36 5.80 -15.71
C MET A 171 -5.13 4.91 -15.50
N PRO A 172 -5.23 3.85 -14.66
CA PRO A 172 -4.13 2.95 -14.43
C PRO A 172 -3.77 2.16 -15.69
N VAL A 173 -2.49 2.12 -16.03
CA VAL A 173 -1.96 1.35 -17.17
C VAL A 173 -1.25 0.11 -16.70
N VAL A 174 -0.41 0.25 -15.68
CA VAL A 174 0.41 -0.82 -15.11
C VAL A 174 0.43 -0.67 -13.60
N ARG A 175 0.40 -1.78 -12.89
CA ARG A 175 0.55 -1.81 -11.44
C ARG A 175 1.93 -2.34 -11.06
N VAL A 176 2.69 -1.54 -10.31
CA VAL A 176 4.01 -1.89 -9.76
C VAL A 176 3.87 -2.16 -8.27
N VAL A 177 4.38 -3.30 -7.79
CA VAL A 177 4.31 -3.69 -6.38
C VAL A 177 5.69 -3.98 -5.82
N LYS A 178 5.90 -3.66 -4.55
CA LYS A 178 7.08 -4.11 -3.80
C LYS A 178 6.78 -5.48 -3.21
N ILE A 179 7.69 -6.41 -3.42
CA ILE A 179 7.59 -7.80 -2.90
C ILE A 179 8.53 -8.05 -1.72
N ASP A 180 9.27 -7.02 -1.26
CA ASP A 180 10.20 -7.13 -0.12
C ASP A 180 9.46 -7.44 1.18
N ARG A 181 8.22 -6.98 1.27
CA ARG A 181 7.29 -7.26 2.37
C ARG A 181 5.93 -7.60 1.81
N VAL A 182 5.35 -8.64 2.37
CA VAL A 182 4.00 -9.07 2.07
C VAL A 182 3.18 -9.06 3.36
N LYS A 183 1.89 -8.89 3.23
CA LYS A 183 0.92 -9.03 4.32
C LYS A 183 0.01 -10.21 4.01
N VAL A 184 -0.42 -10.90 5.04
CA VAL A 184 -1.42 -11.95 4.92
C VAL A 184 -2.73 -11.41 5.47
N LYS A 185 -3.75 -11.40 4.63
CA LYS A 185 -5.10 -11.02 5.00
C LYS A 185 -5.89 -12.28 5.31
N ILE A 186 -6.44 -12.36 6.51
CA ILE A 186 -7.25 -13.47 6.97
C ILE A 186 -8.66 -12.99 7.29
N ALA A 187 -9.64 -13.85 7.09
CA ALA A 187 -11.00 -13.64 7.58
C ALA A 187 -11.16 -14.35 8.91
N VAL A 188 -11.44 -13.58 9.97
CA VAL A 188 -11.65 -14.13 11.31
C VAL A 188 -13.14 -14.05 11.64
N PRO A 189 -13.79 -15.16 12.08
CA PRO A 189 -15.15 -15.14 12.58
C PRO A 189 -15.32 -14.18 13.78
N GLU A 190 -16.45 -13.53 13.86
CA GLU A 190 -16.75 -12.55 14.94
C GLU A 190 -16.57 -13.14 16.35
N ALA A 191 -16.94 -14.39 16.52
CA ALA A 191 -16.81 -15.11 17.81
C ALA A 191 -15.36 -15.24 18.30
N GLU A 192 -14.36 -15.11 17.40
CA GLU A 192 -12.94 -15.30 17.71
C GLU A 192 -12.16 -13.99 17.75
N ILE A 193 -12.78 -12.88 17.32
CA ILE A 193 -12.13 -11.57 17.23
C ILE A 193 -11.74 -11.03 18.62
N ALA A 194 -12.51 -11.37 19.65
CA ALA A 194 -12.28 -10.91 21.03
C ALA A 194 -10.94 -11.38 21.61
N ASP A 195 -10.43 -12.53 21.13
CA ASP A 195 -9.18 -13.13 21.57
C ASP A 195 -7.95 -12.60 20.82
N LEU A 196 -8.15 -11.84 19.74
CA LEU A 196 -7.08 -11.30 18.92
C LEU A 196 -6.63 -9.93 19.45
N LYS A 197 -5.33 -9.79 19.66
CA LYS A 197 -4.71 -8.53 20.11
C LYS A 197 -3.60 -8.15 19.14
N VAL A 198 -3.46 -6.84 18.90
CA VAL A 198 -2.35 -6.29 18.11
C VAL A 198 -1.01 -6.68 18.75
N GLY A 199 -0.05 -7.10 17.93
CA GLY A 199 1.27 -7.53 18.39
C GLY A 199 1.39 -9.02 18.69
N ARG A 200 0.32 -9.80 18.54
CA ARG A 200 0.38 -11.27 18.70
C ARG A 200 1.14 -11.90 17.56
N LYS A 201 2.01 -12.87 17.88
CA LYS A 201 2.75 -13.63 16.85
C LYS A 201 1.81 -14.65 16.18
N ALA A 202 1.94 -14.77 14.86
CA ALA A 202 1.26 -15.78 14.06
C ALA A 202 2.29 -16.59 13.27
N GLU A 203 2.02 -17.87 13.12
CA GLU A 203 2.77 -18.76 12.23
C GLU A 203 2.03 -18.82 10.88
N ILE A 204 2.76 -18.64 9.80
CA ILE A 204 2.20 -18.67 8.45
C ILE A 204 2.81 -19.85 7.72
N ARG A 205 1.96 -20.76 7.22
CA ARG A 205 2.35 -21.88 6.38
C ARG A 205 1.90 -21.63 4.95
N VAL A 206 2.84 -21.65 4.03
CA VAL A 206 2.58 -21.45 2.61
C VAL A 206 2.82 -22.75 1.88
N ALA A 207 1.77 -23.44 1.47
CA ALA A 207 1.86 -24.76 0.82
C ALA A 207 2.74 -24.75 -0.44
N ALA A 208 2.84 -23.63 -1.14
CA ALA A 208 3.65 -23.49 -2.35
C ALA A 208 5.17 -23.41 -2.10
N LEU A 209 5.61 -23.17 -0.85
CA LEU A 209 7.04 -23.04 -0.53
C LEU A 209 7.63 -24.30 0.10
N GLY A 210 6.82 -25.34 0.35
CA GLY A 210 7.22 -26.52 1.09
C GLY A 210 7.39 -26.23 2.60
N ASP A 211 7.38 -27.27 3.39
CA ASP A 211 7.70 -27.18 4.83
C ASP A 211 9.19 -26.91 5.03
#